data_fadd2da6af78517e5d772f98a3403564
#
_entry.id   fadd2da6af78517e5d772f98a3403564
#
_cell.length_a   1.000
_cell.length_b   1.000
_cell.length_c   1.000
_cell.angle_alpha   90.00
_cell.angle_beta   90.00
_cell.angle_gamma   90.00
#
_symmetry.space_group_name_H-M   'P 1'
#
loop_
_entity.id
_entity.type
_entity.pdbx_description
1 polymer ?
#
loop_
_entity_poly.entity_id
_entity_poly.type
_entity_poly.pdbx_seq_one_letter_code
_entity_poly.pdbx_strand_id
1 'polypeptide(L)' 'MKNNYNQLSIEELVAEESKLRGELFNLTFQNKVGQLQDTSRIRIVKKNIARVKTALNQKKLAGAKE' A
#
# COMPACT_ATOMS: atom_id res chain seq x y z
N MET A 1 2.42 14.46 5.20
CA MET A 1 2.81 13.30 5.99
C MET A 1 3.75 12.41 5.22
N LYS A 2 4.79 11.98 5.86
CA LYS A 2 5.82 11.19 5.18
C LYS A 2 5.64 9.71 5.42
N ASN A 3 5.65 8.96 4.35
CA ASN A 3 5.58 7.51 4.41
C ASN A 3 6.96 6.95 4.11
N ASN A 4 7.77 6.78 5.14
CA ASN A 4 9.14 6.30 4.96
C ASN A 4 9.15 4.78 4.90
N TYR A 5 8.56 4.24 3.86
CA TYR A 5 8.51 2.80 3.71
C TYR A 5 9.90 2.18 3.54
N ASN A 6 10.85 2.97 3.09
CA ASN A 6 12.21 2.46 2.92
C ASN A 6 12.87 2.07 4.23
N GLN A 7 12.37 2.57 5.35
CA GLN A 7 12.93 2.27 6.65
C GLN A 7 12.32 1.03 7.28
N LEU A 8 11.29 0.47 6.66
CA LEU A 8 10.64 -0.72 7.17
C LEU A 8 11.35 -1.97 6.68
N SER A 9 11.31 -3.03 7.50
CA SER A 9 11.82 -4.31 7.08
C SER A 9 10.90 -4.92 6.03
N ILE A 10 11.39 -5.98 5.36
CA ILE A 10 10.58 -6.65 4.36
C ILE A 10 9.30 -7.19 4.99
N GLU A 11 9.41 -7.76 6.18
CA GLU A 11 8.23 -8.29 6.86
C GLU A 11 7.22 -7.20 7.18
N GLU A 12 7.73 -6.05 7.60
CA GLU A 12 6.85 -4.93 7.90
C GLU A 12 6.19 -4.40 6.64
N LEU A 13 6.93 -4.38 5.54
CA LEU A 13 6.38 -3.92 4.27
C LEU A 13 5.29 -4.86 3.77
N VAL A 14 5.51 -6.17 3.91
CA VAL A 14 4.50 -7.13 3.50
C VAL A 14 3.22 -6.96 4.32
N ALA A 15 3.38 -6.77 5.63
CA ALA A 15 2.22 -6.55 6.49
C ALA A 15 1.49 -5.27 6.11
N GLU A 16 2.24 -4.23 5.81
CA GLU A 16 1.65 -2.95 5.43
C GLU A 16 0.90 -3.07 4.11
N GLU A 17 1.46 -3.78 3.16
CA GLU A 17 0.80 -3.99 1.87
C GLU A 17 -0.51 -4.73 2.06
N SER A 18 -0.51 -5.78 2.86
CA SER A 18 -1.72 -6.55 3.11
C SER A 18 -2.79 -5.67 3.75
N LYS A 19 -2.40 -4.84 4.69
CA LYS A 19 -3.32 -3.93 5.36
C LYS A 19 -3.92 -2.93 4.38
N LEU A 20 -3.08 -2.37 3.53
CA LEU A 20 -3.55 -1.39 2.56
C LEU A 20 -4.47 -2.02 1.53
N ARG A 21 -4.19 -3.24 1.10
CA ARG A 21 -5.05 -3.92 0.16
C ARG A 21 -6.42 -4.20 0.76
N GLY A 22 -6.46 -4.57 2.03
CA GLY A 22 -7.74 -4.77 2.70
C GLY A 22 -8.53 -3.48 2.77
N GLU A 23 -7.86 -2.38 3.07
CA GLU A 23 -8.52 -1.09 3.11
C GLU A 23 -9.04 -0.71 1.73
N LEU A 24 -8.25 -0.94 0.70
CA LEU A 24 -8.66 -0.63 -0.66
C LEU A 24 -9.89 -1.45 -1.06
N PHE A 25 -9.89 -2.73 -0.68
CA PHE A 25 -11.02 -3.59 -0.98
C PHE A 25 -12.30 -3.04 -0.36
N ASN A 26 -12.23 -2.66 0.92
CA ASN A 26 -13.39 -2.11 1.60
C ASN A 26 -13.87 -0.81 0.97
N LEU A 27 -12.94 0.07 0.63
CA LEU A 27 -13.29 1.35 0.03
C LEU A 27 -13.91 1.16 -1.34
N THR A 28 -13.36 0.24 -2.13
CA THR A 28 -13.89 -0.06 -3.44
C THR A 28 -15.29 -0.64 -3.34
N PHE A 29 -15.51 -1.52 -2.37
CA PHE A 29 -16.82 -2.09 -2.15
C PHE A 29 -17.82 -1.02 -1.77
N GLN A 30 -17.46 -0.13 -0.84
CA GLN A 30 -18.34 0.95 -0.43
C GLN A 30 -18.69 1.86 -1.59
N ASN A 31 -17.74 2.10 -2.46
CA ASN A 31 -17.98 2.93 -3.64
C ASN A 31 -18.98 2.27 -4.57
N LYS A 32 -18.85 0.95 -4.74
CA LYS A 32 -19.75 0.23 -5.64
C LYS A 32 -21.18 0.23 -5.15
N VAL A 33 -21.40 0.19 -3.84
CA VAL A 33 -22.75 0.20 -3.30
C VAL A 33 -23.24 1.62 -3.06
N GLY A 34 -22.50 2.61 -3.49
CA GLY A 34 -22.94 4.00 -3.44
C GLY A 34 -22.86 4.64 -2.06
N GLN A 35 -22.14 4.03 -1.14
CA GLN A 35 -22.01 4.57 0.21
C GLN A 35 -20.81 5.48 0.39
N LEU A 36 -19.84 5.38 -0.50
CA LEU A 36 -18.65 6.20 -0.41
C LEU A 36 -18.84 7.47 -1.24
N GLN A 37 -18.83 8.61 -0.57
CA GLN A 37 -19.06 9.87 -1.23
C GLN A 37 -17.76 10.52 -1.72
N ASP A 38 -16.65 10.16 -1.13
CA ASP A 38 -15.36 10.78 -1.45
C ASP A 38 -14.39 9.68 -1.88
N THR A 39 -13.99 9.71 -3.14
CA THR A 39 -13.11 8.69 -3.71
C THR A 39 -11.63 9.04 -3.56
N SER A 40 -11.31 10.19 -2.98
CA SER A 40 -9.92 10.58 -2.84
C SER A 40 -9.17 9.60 -1.94
N ARG A 41 -9.86 9.00 -0.98
CA ARG A 41 -9.24 8.00 -0.11
C ARG A 41 -8.75 6.80 -0.89
N ILE A 42 -9.54 6.35 -1.87
CA ILE A 42 -9.14 5.24 -2.73
C ILE A 42 -7.84 5.57 -3.45
N ARG A 43 -7.74 6.78 -3.97
CA ARG A 43 -6.54 7.20 -4.68
C ARG A 43 -5.33 7.20 -3.75
N ILE A 44 -5.52 7.70 -2.53
CA ILE A 44 -4.42 7.74 -1.55
C ILE A 44 -3.95 6.33 -1.21
N VAL A 45 -4.88 5.41 -0.98
CA VAL A 45 -4.52 4.04 -0.63
C VAL A 45 -3.79 3.37 -1.79
N LYS A 46 -4.26 3.57 -3.01
CA LYS A 46 -3.59 3.02 -4.18
C LYS A 46 -2.16 3.54 -4.30
N LYS A 47 -1.97 4.82 -4.04
CA LYS A 47 -0.65 5.41 -4.10
C LYS A 47 0.27 4.80 -3.05
N ASN A 48 -0.25 4.61 -1.85
CA ASN A 48 0.55 4.01 -0.78
C ASN A 48 0.91 2.57 -1.09
N ILE A 49 0.00 1.81 -1.68
CA ILE A 49 0.30 0.44 -2.10
C ILE A 49 1.44 0.44 -3.10
N ALA A 50 1.41 1.34 -4.05
CA ALA A 50 2.48 1.43 -5.05
C ALA A 50 3.81 1.74 -4.39
N ARG A 51 3.81 2.62 -3.40
CA ARG A 51 5.04 2.97 -2.69
C ARG A 51 5.59 1.80 -1.90
N VAL A 52 4.71 1.06 -1.25
CA VAL A 52 5.14 -0.13 -0.51
C VAL A 52 5.73 -1.16 -1.46
N LYS A 53 5.09 -1.37 -2.59
CA LYS A 53 5.61 -2.31 -3.58
C LYS A 53 6.98 -1.90 -4.09
N THR A 54 7.16 -0.62 -4.33
CA THR A 54 8.45 -0.11 -4.80
C THR A 54 9.51 -0.36 -3.74
N ALA A 55 9.22 -0.07 -2.49
CA ALA A 55 10.17 -0.30 -1.41
C ALA A 55 10.51 -1.78 -1.28
N LEU A 56 9.49 -2.64 -1.37
CA LEU A 56 9.72 -4.09 -1.33
C LEU A 56 10.63 -4.54 -2.46
N ASN A 57 10.35 -4.06 -3.66
CA ASN A 57 11.12 -4.43 -4.83
C ASN A 57 12.58 -4.01 -4.68
N GLN A 58 12.81 -2.81 -4.18
CA GLN A 58 14.17 -2.32 -3.99
C GLN A 58 14.91 -3.16 -2.97
N LYS A 59 14.25 -3.55 -1.89
CA LYS A 59 14.90 -4.37 -0.88
C LYS A 59 15.20 -5.76 -1.40
N LYS A 60 14.30 -6.32 -2.20
CA LYS A 60 14.54 -7.63 -2.79
C LYS A 60 15.71 -7.58 -3.76
N LEU A 61 15.79 -6.53 -4.55
CA LEU A 61 16.90 -6.39 -5.49
C LEU A 61 18.22 -6.25 -4.76
N ALA A 62 18.24 -5.47 -3.68
CA ALA A 62 19.43 -5.31 -2.89
C ALA A 62 19.88 -6.64 -2.30
N GLY A 63 18.92 -7.41 -1.79
CA GLY A 63 19.22 -8.73 -1.26
C GLY A 63 19.70 -9.70 -2.31
N ALA A 64 19.11 -9.61 -3.51
CA ALA A 64 19.47 -10.52 -4.58
C ALA A 64 20.89 -10.33 -5.05
N LYS A 65 21.43 -9.16 -4.84
CA LYS A 65 22.82 -8.91 -5.24
C LYS A 65 23.82 -9.53 -4.28
N GLU A 66 23.37 -9.90 -3.13
CA GLU A 66 24.25 -10.56 -2.15
C GLU A 66 24.48 -12.02 -2.53
#